data_bb4508a2da4a5111965c4945c4dbae01
#
_entry.id   bb4508a2da4a5111965c4945c4dbae01
#
_cell.length_a   1.000
_cell.length_b   1.000
_cell.length_c   1.000
_cell.angle_alpha   90.00
_cell.angle_beta   90.00
_cell.angle_gamma   90.00
#
_symmetry.space_group_name_H-M   'P 1'
#
loop_
_entity.id
_entity.type
_entity.pdbx_description
1 polymer ?
#
loop_
_entity_poly.entity_id
_entity_poly.type
_entity_poly.pdbx_seq_one_letter_code
_entity_poly.pdbx_strand_id
1 'polypeptide(L)'
;MMLRFISLAVVAATSIGAQAALVTYAPWEAANTGNGLSGVLFDVNSAGGVTTAMGAHAYKNGVFLANDGVGTFTAQNGVYLPDGLNRANWSFDFGYSLGNCTGCQVFLGIDTDMTAAVSLSYVNISSHPTNPESWNMEMAFIDPFFGTAFNPFGASSTAISLQVRDAAGAVLTESDITVNVPGALQVPEPGSLALAGLALASLAALPRRKG
;
A
#
# COMPACT_ATOMS: atom_id res chain seq x y z
N MET A 1 -24.65 -52.48 11.61
CA MET A 1 -23.93 -51.54 12.47
C MET A 1 -23.52 -50.34 11.59
N MET A 2 -24.34 -49.27 11.59
CA MET A 2 -24.13 -48.08 10.72
C MET A 2 -23.31 -47.05 11.50
N LEU A 3 -22.09 -46.76 11.06
CA LEU A 3 -21.27 -45.66 11.59
C LEU A 3 -21.79 -44.33 11.03
N ARG A 4 -22.30 -43.48 11.88
CA ARG A 4 -22.65 -42.11 11.53
C ARG A 4 -21.39 -41.25 11.69
N PHE A 5 -20.85 -40.72 10.60
CA PHE A 5 -19.81 -39.66 10.63
C PHE A 5 -20.47 -38.34 10.97
N ILE A 6 -20.12 -37.77 12.12
CA ILE A 6 -20.47 -36.40 12.50
C ILE A 6 -19.38 -35.53 11.93
N SER A 7 -19.68 -34.76 10.87
CA SER A 7 -18.79 -33.74 10.35
C SER A 7 -18.86 -32.51 11.29
N LEU A 8 -17.78 -32.23 11.99
CA LEU A 8 -17.60 -31.02 12.79
C LEU A 8 -17.21 -29.89 11.84
N ALA A 9 -18.12 -28.99 11.52
CA ALA A 9 -17.81 -27.76 10.81
C ALA A 9 -17.13 -26.77 11.80
N VAL A 10 -15.83 -26.53 11.63
CA VAL A 10 -15.12 -25.46 12.33
C VAL A 10 -15.49 -24.16 11.64
N VAL A 11 -16.36 -23.37 12.23
CA VAL A 11 -16.60 -21.98 11.83
C VAL A 11 -15.47 -21.16 12.39
N ALA A 12 -14.51 -20.77 11.54
CA ALA A 12 -13.54 -19.76 11.86
C ALA A 12 -14.28 -18.42 11.97
N ALA A 13 -14.48 -17.94 13.19
CA ALA A 13 -14.95 -16.59 13.43
C ALA A 13 -13.79 -15.64 13.10
N THR A 14 -13.84 -15.02 11.92
CA THR A 14 -13.01 -13.84 11.62
C THR A 14 -13.55 -12.70 12.45
N SER A 15 -12.83 -12.32 13.50
CA SER A 15 -13.10 -11.08 14.22
C SER A 15 -12.76 -9.93 13.25
N ILE A 16 -13.79 -9.33 12.66
CA ILE A 16 -13.65 -8.02 12.01
C ILE A 16 -13.43 -7.04 13.18
N GLY A 17 -12.16 -6.82 13.54
CA GLY A 17 -11.81 -5.73 14.43
C GLY A 17 -12.29 -4.43 13.78
N ALA A 18 -13.00 -3.58 14.52
CA ALA A 18 -13.29 -2.23 14.04
C ALA A 18 -11.94 -1.55 13.83
N GLN A 19 -11.61 -1.22 12.58
CA GLN A 19 -10.41 -0.44 12.28
C GLN A 19 -10.52 0.92 13.00
N ALA A 20 -9.45 1.30 13.69
CA ALA A 20 -9.38 2.60 14.34
C ALA A 20 -9.30 3.70 13.25
N ALA A 21 -9.82 4.89 13.59
CA ALA A 21 -9.67 6.03 12.70
C ALA A 21 -8.18 6.39 12.55
N LEU A 22 -7.78 6.79 11.34
CA LEU A 22 -6.43 7.27 11.08
C LEU A 22 -6.13 8.53 11.89
N VAL A 23 -4.96 8.56 12.52
CA VAL A 23 -4.50 9.68 13.35
C VAL A 23 -3.05 10.06 13.02
N THR A 24 -2.61 11.24 13.46
CA THR A 24 -1.20 11.58 13.43
C THR A 24 -0.40 10.74 14.43
N TYR A 25 0.84 10.41 14.09
CA TYR A 25 1.72 9.63 14.95
C TYR A 25 2.84 10.51 15.51
N ALA A 26 2.81 10.78 16.79
CA ALA A 26 3.72 11.76 17.42
C ALA A 26 5.22 11.50 17.18
N PRO A 27 5.74 10.24 17.24
CA PRO A 27 7.14 9.99 16.87
C PRO A 27 7.48 10.34 15.42
N TRP A 28 6.53 10.14 14.49
CA TRP A 28 6.70 10.54 13.09
C TRP A 28 6.76 12.07 12.95
N GLU A 29 5.85 12.78 13.59
CA GLU A 29 5.82 14.24 13.60
C GLU A 29 7.13 14.83 14.13
N ALA A 30 7.67 14.26 15.21
CA ALA A 30 8.93 14.69 15.80
C ALA A 30 10.14 14.44 14.88
N ALA A 31 10.18 13.29 14.20
CA ALA A 31 11.26 12.91 13.29
C ALA A 31 11.23 13.71 11.97
N ASN A 32 10.04 14.15 11.54
CA ASN A 32 9.82 14.78 10.24
C ASN A 32 9.51 16.28 10.31
N THR A 33 9.81 16.93 11.42
CA THR A 33 9.66 18.38 11.56
C THR A 33 10.43 19.13 10.47
N GLY A 34 9.72 19.93 9.67
CA GLY A 34 10.30 20.72 8.60
C GLY A 34 10.57 20.00 7.26
N ASN A 35 10.28 18.70 7.18
CA ASN A 35 10.47 17.91 5.95
C ASN A 35 9.27 17.92 4.99
N GLY A 36 8.18 18.61 5.35
CA GLY A 36 6.92 18.58 4.58
C GLY A 36 6.15 17.28 4.69
N LEU A 37 6.56 16.37 5.58
CA LEU A 37 5.91 15.09 5.86
C LEU A 37 5.10 15.12 7.17
N SER A 38 5.03 16.26 7.84
CA SER A 38 4.20 16.46 9.03
C SER A 38 2.71 16.37 8.66
N GLY A 39 1.92 15.72 9.51
CA GLY A 39 0.48 15.54 9.27
C GLY A 39 0.10 14.30 8.45
N VAL A 40 1.05 13.42 8.13
CA VAL A 40 0.73 12.08 7.59
C VAL A 40 -0.14 11.33 8.61
N LEU A 41 -1.17 10.67 8.11
CA LEU A 41 -2.10 9.90 8.94
C LEU A 41 -1.68 8.43 9.00
N PHE A 42 -1.87 7.83 10.17
CA PHE A 42 -1.48 6.45 10.47
C PHE A 42 -2.66 5.67 11.08
N ASP A 43 -2.74 4.40 10.74
CA ASP A 43 -3.38 3.40 11.60
C ASP A 43 -2.44 3.15 12.79
N VAL A 44 -2.87 3.55 13.99
CA VAL A 44 -2.07 3.44 15.22
C VAL A 44 -2.78 2.53 16.21
N ASN A 45 -2.13 1.43 16.56
CA ASN A 45 -2.65 0.45 17.50
C ASN A 45 -1.70 0.26 18.68
N SER A 46 -2.26 0.11 19.88
CA SER A 46 -1.47 -0.07 21.11
C SER A 46 -2.10 -1.14 22.01
N ALA A 47 -1.27 -2.03 22.51
CA ALA A 47 -1.65 -3.03 23.49
C ALA A 47 -0.49 -3.33 24.44
N GLY A 48 -0.76 -3.37 25.75
CA GLY A 48 0.23 -3.76 26.76
C GLY A 48 1.49 -2.87 26.79
N GLY A 49 1.38 -1.59 26.38
CA GLY A 49 2.52 -0.66 26.30
C GLY A 49 3.36 -0.79 25.02
N VAL A 50 2.98 -1.68 24.12
CA VAL A 50 3.54 -1.82 22.77
C VAL A 50 2.68 -1.05 21.79
N THR A 51 3.29 -0.39 20.80
CA THR A 51 2.58 0.38 19.77
C THR A 51 3.11 0.02 18.40
N THR A 52 2.20 -0.06 17.43
CA THR A 52 2.49 -0.10 15.98
C THR A 52 1.79 1.07 15.30
N ALA A 53 2.37 1.56 14.21
CA ALA A 53 1.80 2.64 13.40
C ALA A 53 2.15 2.40 11.92
N MET A 54 1.14 2.43 11.05
CA MET A 54 1.29 2.31 9.59
C MET A 54 0.59 3.47 8.89
N GLY A 55 1.28 4.09 7.92
CA GLY A 55 0.75 5.18 7.13
C GLY A 55 1.25 5.15 5.69
N ALA A 56 0.80 6.09 4.88
CA ALA A 56 1.30 6.29 3.53
C ALA A 56 1.23 7.76 3.11
N HIS A 57 2.19 8.18 2.27
CA HIS A 57 2.23 9.53 1.72
C HIS A 57 2.67 9.54 0.26
N ALA A 58 2.43 10.67 -0.44
CA ALA A 58 2.92 10.87 -1.78
C ALA A 58 4.43 11.12 -1.77
N TYR A 59 5.18 10.36 -2.55
CA TYR A 59 6.64 10.46 -2.59
C TYR A 59 7.10 11.84 -3.06
N LYS A 60 7.83 12.56 -2.21
CA LYS A 60 8.45 13.90 -2.45
C LYS A 60 7.52 15.03 -2.95
N ASN A 61 6.25 14.81 -3.07
CA ASN A 61 5.32 15.83 -3.58
C ASN A 61 4.68 16.69 -2.50
N GLY A 62 4.95 16.43 -1.22
CA GLY A 62 4.37 17.17 -0.09
C GLY A 62 2.83 17.11 -0.03
N VAL A 63 2.22 16.16 -0.74
CA VAL A 63 0.78 16.00 -0.85
C VAL A 63 0.37 14.77 -0.06
N PHE A 64 -0.65 14.92 0.77
CA PHE A 64 -1.26 13.79 1.45
C PHE A 64 -2.02 12.94 0.44
N LEU A 65 -1.91 11.61 0.58
CA LEU A 65 -2.76 10.70 -0.18
C LEU A 65 -4.21 10.83 0.28
N ALA A 66 -5.14 10.81 -0.67
CA ALA A 66 -6.55 10.65 -0.34
C ALA A 66 -6.72 9.33 0.42
N ASN A 67 -7.55 9.33 1.46
CA ASN A 67 -7.80 8.14 2.29
C ASN A 67 -9.27 8.10 2.75
N ASP A 68 -9.70 6.93 3.22
CA ASP A 68 -11.06 6.68 3.72
C ASP A 68 -11.23 6.98 5.22
N GLY A 69 -10.16 7.39 5.89
CA GLY A 69 -10.14 7.67 7.32
C GLY A 69 -9.95 6.44 8.22
N VAL A 70 -9.84 5.23 7.66
CA VAL A 70 -9.73 3.96 8.41
C VAL A 70 -8.61 3.03 7.94
N GLY A 71 -7.76 3.43 6.98
CA GLY A 71 -6.58 2.66 6.59
C GLY A 71 -6.42 2.42 5.10
N THR A 72 -7.37 2.84 4.24
CA THR A 72 -7.22 2.74 2.80
C THR A 72 -6.76 4.07 2.21
N PHE A 73 -5.63 4.05 1.52
CA PHE A 73 -5.07 5.19 0.83
C PHE A 73 -5.22 5.03 -0.68
N THR A 74 -5.34 6.14 -1.40
CA THR A 74 -5.36 6.16 -2.87
C THR A 74 -4.16 6.93 -3.39
N ALA A 75 -3.30 6.25 -4.16
CA ALA A 75 -2.11 6.82 -4.75
C ALA A 75 -2.22 6.90 -6.27
N GLN A 76 -1.40 7.76 -6.88
CA GLN A 76 -1.29 7.84 -8.33
C GLN A 76 -0.32 6.76 -8.84
N ASN A 77 -0.62 6.17 -9.98
CA ASN A 77 0.31 5.30 -10.69
C ASN A 77 1.51 6.08 -11.26
N GLY A 78 2.58 5.36 -11.59
CA GLY A 78 3.79 5.91 -12.16
C GLY A 78 4.90 6.14 -11.14
N VAL A 79 5.96 6.77 -11.61
CA VAL A 79 7.17 7.04 -10.84
C VAL A 79 7.45 8.53 -10.75
N TYR A 80 8.13 8.93 -9.68
CA TYR A 80 8.62 10.28 -9.50
C TYR A 80 9.94 10.46 -10.28
N LEU A 81 9.88 11.17 -11.41
CA LEU A 81 11.01 11.35 -12.31
C LEU A 81 12.05 12.40 -11.87
N PRO A 82 11.66 13.49 -11.16
CA PRO A 82 12.59 14.62 -10.92
C PRO A 82 13.86 14.28 -10.15
N ASP A 83 13.90 13.20 -9.36
CA ASP A 83 15.11 12.81 -8.60
C ASP A 83 15.97 11.76 -9.32
N GLY A 84 15.52 11.25 -10.47
CA GLY A 84 16.25 10.24 -11.25
C GLY A 84 16.29 8.84 -10.63
N LEU A 85 15.59 8.62 -9.52
CA LEU A 85 15.59 7.34 -8.80
C LEU A 85 14.47 6.40 -9.23
N ASN A 86 13.53 6.87 -10.09
CA ASN A 86 12.37 6.11 -10.55
C ASN A 86 11.55 5.46 -9.42
N ARG A 87 11.40 6.17 -8.30
CA ARG A 87 10.59 5.71 -7.16
C ARG A 87 9.10 5.81 -7.50
N ALA A 88 8.30 4.86 -7.02
CA ALA A 88 6.84 4.96 -7.10
C ALA A 88 6.37 6.32 -6.55
N ASN A 89 5.27 6.85 -7.07
CA ASN A 89 4.71 8.14 -6.64
C ASN A 89 4.22 8.17 -5.18
N TRP A 90 4.37 7.07 -4.45
CA TRP A 90 3.98 6.94 -3.06
C TRP A 90 4.99 6.11 -2.26
N SER A 91 4.99 6.34 -0.97
CA SER A 91 5.75 5.59 0.02
C SER A 91 4.83 5.16 1.15
N PHE A 92 5.16 4.06 1.80
CA PHE A 92 4.54 3.68 3.07
C PHE A 92 5.47 4.03 4.23
N ASP A 93 4.84 4.31 5.36
CA ASP A 93 5.47 4.82 6.56
C ASP A 93 5.15 3.88 7.71
N PHE A 94 6.14 3.59 8.54
CA PHE A 94 5.94 2.75 9.69
C PHE A 94 6.69 3.26 10.91
N GLY A 95 6.15 2.91 12.08
CA GLY A 95 6.78 3.19 13.34
C GLY A 95 6.27 2.25 14.42
N TYR A 96 7.07 2.02 15.44
CA TYR A 96 6.72 1.16 16.55
C TYR A 96 7.36 1.60 17.87
N SER A 97 6.79 1.15 18.96
CA SER A 97 7.40 1.23 20.29
C SER A 97 7.22 -0.12 20.99
N LEU A 98 8.30 -0.66 21.49
CA LEU A 98 8.28 -1.92 22.23
C LEU A 98 7.99 -1.72 23.71
N GLY A 99 8.00 -0.46 24.23
CA GLY A 99 7.83 -0.20 25.64
C GLY A 99 8.83 -1.01 26.49
N ASN A 100 8.30 -1.76 27.44
CA ASN A 100 9.10 -2.66 28.30
C ASN A 100 9.06 -4.13 27.86
N CYS A 101 8.64 -4.42 26.61
CA CYS A 101 8.55 -5.78 26.13
C CYS A 101 9.94 -6.40 25.90
N THR A 102 10.27 -7.43 26.69
CA THR A 102 11.52 -8.16 26.54
C THR A 102 11.35 -9.30 25.56
N GLY A 103 12.24 -9.37 24.55
CA GLY A 103 12.23 -10.43 23.53
C GLY A 103 11.16 -10.25 22.45
N CYS A 104 10.49 -9.11 22.42
CA CYS A 104 9.59 -8.79 21.32
C CYS A 104 10.33 -8.61 20.01
N GLN A 105 9.67 -9.01 18.94
CA GLN A 105 10.15 -8.90 17.57
C GLN A 105 9.15 -8.10 16.72
N VAL A 106 9.69 -7.35 15.76
CA VAL A 106 8.90 -6.53 14.83
C VAL A 106 8.95 -7.16 13.46
N PHE A 107 7.78 -7.33 12.86
CA PHE A 107 7.61 -7.88 11.53
C PHE A 107 6.87 -6.90 10.64
N LEU A 108 7.44 -6.63 9.48
CA LEU A 108 6.78 -5.89 8.41
C LEU A 108 6.33 -6.89 7.36
N GLY A 109 5.04 -6.85 7.03
CA GLY A 109 4.41 -7.65 5.99
C GLY A 109 4.09 -6.78 4.78
N ILE A 110 4.40 -7.25 3.58
CA ILE A 110 4.00 -6.61 2.32
C ILE A 110 3.28 -7.64 1.47
N ASP A 111 2.21 -7.21 0.83
CA ASP A 111 1.44 -8.04 -0.07
C ASP A 111 2.26 -8.43 -1.30
N THR A 112 2.27 -9.71 -1.61
CA THR A 112 2.90 -10.27 -2.80
C THR A 112 1.94 -10.40 -3.97
N ASP A 113 0.63 -10.26 -3.72
CA ASP A 113 -0.43 -10.28 -4.72
C ASP A 113 -1.00 -8.87 -4.89
N MET A 114 -0.60 -8.19 -5.95
CA MET A 114 -1.02 -6.81 -6.25
C MET A 114 -2.48 -6.69 -6.69
N THR A 115 -3.26 -7.77 -6.62
CA THR A 115 -4.72 -7.75 -6.86
C THR A 115 -5.49 -7.37 -5.57
N ALA A 116 -6.80 -7.57 -5.55
CA ALA A 116 -7.59 -7.37 -4.34
C ALA A 116 -7.49 -8.54 -3.33
N ALA A 117 -6.84 -9.64 -3.69
CA ALA A 117 -6.51 -10.73 -2.78
C ALA A 117 -5.28 -10.33 -1.96
N VAL A 118 -5.23 -10.70 -0.69
CA VAL A 118 -4.12 -10.34 0.22
C VAL A 118 -3.28 -11.57 0.53
N SER A 119 -1.97 -11.48 0.24
CA SER A 119 -0.98 -12.52 0.51
C SER A 119 0.27 -11.91 1.11
N LEU A 120 0.28 -11.67 2.42
CA LEU A 120 1.37 -10.99 3.12
C LEU A 120 2.60 -11.88 3.28
N SER A 121 3.75 -11.38 2.84
CA SER A 121 5.08 -11.91 3.15
C SER A 121 5.71 -11.07 4.26
N TYR A 122 6.09 -11.71 5.36
CA TYR A 122 6.63 -11.01 6.55
C TYR A 122 8.14 -11.14 6.66
N VAL A 123 8.80 -10.01 6.94
CA VAL A 123 10.24 -9.93 7.24
C VAL A 123 10.43 -9.36 8.64
N ASN A 124 11.33 -9.96 9.40
CA ASN A 124 11.72 -9.45 10.72
C ASN A 124 12.61 -8.21 10.56
N ILE A 125 12.14 -7.07 11.05
CA ILE A 125 12.83 -5.78 11.00
C ILE A 125 13.28 -5.28 12.37
N SER A 126 13.29 -6.13 13.38
CA SER A 126 13.64 -5.76 14.77
C SER A 126 15.02 -5.12 14.91
N SER A 127 15.96 -5.44 14.01
CA SER A 127 17.31 -4.87 13.98
C SER A 127 17.46 -3.65 13.08
N HIS A 128 16.36 -3.17 12.45
CA HIS A 128 16.43 -2.00 11.61
C HIS A 128 16.82 -0.75 12.43
N PRO A 129 17.82 0.03 11.99
CA PRO A 129 18.39 1.09 12.82
C PRO A 129 17.52 2.33 12.96
N THR A 130 16.57 2.52 12.04
CA THR A 130 15.72 3.72 11.97
C THR A 130 14.27 3.38 12.30
N ASN A 131 13.67 4.19 13.18
CA ASN A 131 12.28 4.07 13.58
C ASN A 131 11.82 5.43 14.19
N PRO A 132 10.81 6.12 13.64
CA PRO A 132 10.02 5.71 12.46
C PRO A 132 10.79 5.81 11.13
N GLU A 133 10.28 5.12 10.10
CA GLU A 133 10.92 5.02 8.78
C GLU A 133 9.90 5.11 7.65
N SER A 134 10.35 5.46 6.45
CA SER A 134 9.57 5.50 5.21
C SER A 134 10.25 4.70 4.12
N TRP A 135 9.53 3.79 3.50
CA TRP A 135 10.02 3.00 2.39
C TRP A 135 9.14 3.15 1.15
N ASN A 136 9.79 3.09 -0.01
CA ASN A 136 9.14 3.11 -1.31
C ASN A 136 9.18 1.72 -1.93
N MET A 137 8.09 1.30 -2.58
CA MET A 137 8.00 -0.03 -3.21
C MET A 137 9.09 -0.29 -4.27
N GLU A 138 9.66 0.76 -4.87
CA GLU A 138 10.77 0.68 -5.83
C GLU A 138 12.16 0.74 -5.18
N MET A 139 12.27 0.56 -3.87
CA MET A 139 13.57 0.37 -3.23
C MET A 139 14.12 -1.02 -3.56
N ALA A 140 15.39 -1.09 -3.99
CA ALA A 140 16.01 -2.29 -4.54
C ALA A 140 16.00 -3.53 -3.60
N PHE A 141 15.78 -3.33 -2.31
CA PHE A 141 15.69 -4.42 -1.34
C PHE A 141 14.25 -4.94 -1.13
N ILE A 142 13.22 -4.22 -1.56
CA ILE A 142 11.82 -4.61 -1.30
C ILE A 142 11.51 -5.95 -1.97
N ASP A 143 11.72 -6.05 -3.28
CA ASP A 143 11.45 -7.28 -4.02
C ASP A 143 12.25 -8.49 -3.50
N PRO A 144 13.58 -8.43 -3.31
CA PRO A 144 14.34 -9.53 -2.74
C PRO A 144 13.93 -9.98 -1.34
N PHE A 145 13.44 -9.06 -0.50
CA PHE A 145 13.04 -9.40 0.87
C PHE A 145 11.62 -9.93 0.98
N PHE A 146 10.70 -9.37 0.21
CA PHE A 146 9.27 -9.68 0.34
C PHE A 146 8.75 -10.54 -0.80
N GLY A 147 9.44 -10.63 -1.93
CA GLY A 147 9.02 -11.38 -3.11
C GLY A 147 7.86 -10.70 -3.85
N THR A 148 7.81 -9.37 -3.80
CA THR A 148 6.79 -8.59 -4.50
C THR A 148 7.16 -8.40 -5.96
N ALA A 149 6.20 -8.51 -6.87
CA ALA A 149 6.36 -8.15 -8.27
C ALA A 149 5.67 -6.80 -8.54
N PHE A 150 6.02 -5.78 -7.77
CA PHE A 150 5.39 -4.46 -7.86
C PHE A 150 5.66 -3.79 -9.21
N ASN A 151 4.60 -3.24 -9.82
CA ASN A 151 4.69 -2.45 -11.05
C ASN A 151 4.10 -1.06 -10.79
N PRO A 152 4.91 0.01 -10.75
CA PRO A 152 4.42 1.35 -10.45
C PRO A 152 3.46 1.90 -11.51
N PHE A 153 3.45 1.34 -12.72
CA PHE A 153 2.58 1.76 -13.82
C PHE A 153 1.28 0.94 -13.93
N GLY A 154 1.15 -0.11 -13.11
CA GLY A 154 -0.04 -0.96 -13.07
C GLY A 154 -1.07 -0.48 -12.06
N ALA A 155 -2.31 -0.95 -12.22
CA ALA A 155 -3.27 -0.93 -11.12
C ALA A 155 -2.79 -1.90 -10.03
N SER A 156 -2.90 -1.50 -8.76
CA SER A 156 -2.57 -2.38 -7.65
C SER A 156 -3.43 -2.08 -6.43
N SER A 157 -3.62 -3.10 -5.60
CA SER A 157 -4.12 -2.99 -4.23
C SER A 157 -3.08 -3.65 -3.35
N THR A 158 -2.30 -2.86 -2.62
CA THR A 158 -1.15 -3.34 -1.84
C THR A 158 -1.48 -3.22 -0.36
N ALA A 159 -1.67 -4.35 0.31
CA ALA A 159 -1.79 -4.41 1.76
C ALA A 159 -0.40 -4.41 2.42
N ILE A 160 -0.25 -3.66 3.51
CA ILE A 160 0.98 -3.58 4.28
C ILE A 160 0.62 -3.65 5.76
N SER A 161 1.29 -4.53 6.50
CA SER A 161 1.05 -4.79 7.92
C SER A 161 2.32 -4.65 8.74
N LEU A 162 2.21 -4.06 9.91
CA LEU A 162 3.28 -4.00 10.91
C LEU A 162 2.82 -4.70 12.18
N GLN A 163 3.52 -5.76 12.55
CA GLN A 163 3.22 -6.54 13.75
C GLN A 163 4.36 -6.46 14.76
N VAL A 164 4.00 -6.35 16.03
CA VAL A 164 4.89 -6.69 17.12
C VAL A 164 4.44 -8.02 17.71
N ARG A 165 5.36 -8.98 17.78
CA ARG A 165 5.14 -10.32 18.32
C ARG A 165 5.97 -10.51 19.56
N ASP A 166 5.44 -11.28 20.52
CA ASP A 166 6.16 -11.67 21.71
C ASP A 166 7.25 -12.74 21.41
N ALA A 167 8.01 -13.13 22.42
CA ALA A 167 9.05 -14.16 22.28
C ALA A 167 8.49 -15.55 21.89
N ALA A 168 7.21 -15.81 22.07
CA ALA A 168 6.53 -17.03 21.64
C ALA A 168 5.96 -16.93 20.23
N GLY A 169 6.03 -15.75 19.59
CA GLY A 169 5.54 -15.47 18.24
C GLY A 169 4.08 -15.04 18.18
N ALA A 170 3.43 -14.83 19.34
CA ALA A 170 2.06 -14.31 19.38
C ALA A 170 2.03 -12.81 19.05
N VAL A 171 1.08 -12.39 18.20
CA VAL A 171 0.90 -10.98 17.85
C VAL A 171 0.35 -10.22 19.06
N LEU A 172 1.07 -9.20 19.51
CA LEU A 172 0.67 -8.30 20.58
C LEU A 172 -0.11 -7.09 20.07
N THR A 173 0.35 -6.51 18.97
CA THR A 173 -0.31 -5.41 18.29
C THR A 173 0.01 -5.44 16.79
N GLU A 174 -0.88 -4.91 16.00
CA GLU A 174 -0.80 -4.88 14.54
C GLU A 174 -1.43 -3.59 14.02
N SER A 175 -0.83 -2.98 13.03
CA SER A 175 -1.37 -1.87 12.26
C SER A 175 -1.31 -2.20 10.78
N ASP A 176 -2.39 -1.92 10.06
CA ASP A 176 -2.57 -2.32 8.68
C ASP A 176 -3.01 -1.15 7.81
N ILE A 177 -2.46 -1.08 6.62
CA ILE A 177 -2.96 -0.17 5.58
C ILE A 177 -3.11 -0.90 4.26
N THR A 178 -3.93 -0.33 3.39
CA THR A 178 -4.02 -0.72 1.98
C THR A 178 -3.78 0.51 1.11
N VAL A 179 -2.89 0.40 0.14
CA VAL A 179 -2.67 1.46 -0.85
C VAL A 179 -3.21 1.00 -2.19
N ASN A 180 -4.27 1.66 -2.64
CA ASN A 180 -4.90 1.44 -3.92
C ASN A 180 -4.32 2.38 -4.98
N VAL A 181 -3.77 1.81 -6.04
CA VAL A 181 -3.34 2.55 -7.23
C VAL A 181 -4.32 2.21 -8.35
N PRO A 182 -5.20 3.14 -8.75
CA PRO A 182 -6.09 2.89 -9.88
C PRO A 182 -5.25 2.71 -11.16
N GLY A 183 -5.71 1.82 -12.04
CA GLY A 183 -5.11 1.69 -13.37
C GLY A 183 -5.07 3.04 -14.07
N ALA A 184 -4.09 3.24 -14.94
CA ALA A 184 -4.09 4.41 -15.81
C ALA A 184 -5.48 4.52 -16.44
N LEU A 185 -6.15 5.65 -16.24
CA LEU A 185 -7.37 5.93 -16.97
C LEU A 185 -7.00 5.76 -18.45
N GLN A 186 -7.54 4.75 -19.10
CA GLN A 186 -7.54 4.71 -20.55
C GLN A 186 -8.34 5.95 -20.97
N VAL A 187 -7.63 7.04 -21.22
CA VAL A 187 -8.25 8.19 -21.88
C VAL A 187 -8.77 7.63 -23.19
N PRO A 188 -10.08 7.60 -23.43
CA PRO A 188 -10.63 7.16 -24.69
C PRO A 188 -9.85 7.95 -25.75
N GLU A 189 -9.26 7.23 -26.72
CA GLU A 189 -8.50 7.90 -27.80
C GLU A 189 -9.35 9.08 -28.29
N PRO A 190 -8.79 10.31 -28.29
CA PRO A 190 -9.59 11.48 -28.64
C PRO A 190 -10.33 11.16 -29.93
N GLY A 191 -11.61 11.47 -30.01
CA GLY A 191 -12.42 11.23 -31.22
C GLY A 191 -11.82 11.79 -32.51
N SER A 192 -10.64 12.44 -32.43
CA SER A 192 -9.74 12.81 -33.50
C SER A 192 -9.36 11.67 -34.44
N LEU A 193 -9.18 10.42 -33.95
CA LEU A 193 -8.92 9.27 -34.83
C LEU A 193 -10.19 8.88 -35.61
N ALA A 194 -11.35 8.94 -34.94
CA ALA A 194 -12.64 8.74 -35.62
C ALA A 194 -12.93 9.87 -36.61
N LEU A 195 -12.62 11.12 -36.23
CA LEU A 195 -12.75 12.30 -37.12
C LEU A 195 -11.76 12.25 -38.29
N ALA A 196 -10.51 11.84 -38.06
CA ALA A 196 -9.53 11.64 -39.13
C ALA A 196 -9.94 10.52 -40.08
N GLY A 197 -10.47 9.40 -39.52
CA GLY A 197 -11.04 8.31 -40.33
C GLY A 197 -12.23 8.74 -41.17
N LEU A 198 -13.16 9.53 -40.60
CA LEU A 198 -14.29 10.11 -41.31
C LEU A 198 -13.85 11.12 -42.39
N ALA A 199 -12.84 11.95 -42.11
CA ALA A 199 -12.27 12.89 -43.11
C ALA A 199 -11.63 12.16 -44.30
N LEU A 200 -10.88 11.11 -44.03
CA LEU A 200 -10.27 10.28 -45.11
C LEU A 200 -11.33 9.54 -45.92
N ALA A 201 -12.37 9.01 -45.26
CA ALA A 201 -13.47 8.34 -45.96
C ALA A 201 -14.25 9.32 -46.84
N SER A 202 -14.47 10.56 -46.38
CA SER A 202 -15.15 11.58 -47.18
C SER A 202 -14.32 12.03 -48.39
N LEU A 203 -12.99 12.13 -48.29
CA LEU A 203 -12.10 12.40 -49.40
C LEU A 203 -12.07 11.29 -50.45
N ALA A 204 -12.16 10.02 -50.01
CA ALA A 204 -12.23 8.87 -50.89
C ALA A 204 -13.55 8.76 -51.65
N ALA A 205 -14.63 9.32 -51.11
CA ALA A 205 -15.96 9.33 -51.71
C ALA A 205 -16.20 10.46 -52.74
N LEU A 206 -15.25 11.38 -52.89
CA LEU A 206 -15.39 12.44 -53.91
C LEU A 206 -15.36 11.87 -55.34
N PRO A 207 -16.32 12.18 -56.20
CA PRO A 207 -16.36 11.67 -57.55
C PRO A 207 -15.15 12.20 -58.34
N ARG A 208 -14.35 11.27 -58.89
CA ARG A 208 -13.27 11.63 -59.83
C ARG A 208 -13.90 12.35 -61.03
N ARG A 209 -13.68 13.66 -61.14
CA ARG A 209 -13.98 14.38 -62.38
C ARG A 209 -13.21 13.73 -63.54
N LYS A 210 -13.96 13.12 -64.44
CA LYS A 210 -13.38 12.70 -65.72
C LYS A 210 -13.08 13.97 -66.53
N GLY A 211 -11.82 14.25 -66.78
CA GLY A 211 -11.37 15.23 -67.78
C GLY A 211 -11.46 14.65 -69.14
#